data_cc5be7c04360efd000d36f8abe8b2a77
#
_entry.id   cc5be7c04360efd000d36f8abe8b2a77
#
_cell.length_a   1.000
_cell.length_b   1.000
_cell.length_c   1.000
_cell.angle_alpha   90.00
_cell.angle_beta   90.00
_cell.angle_gamma   90.00
#
_symmetry.space_group_name_H-M   'P 1'
#
loop_
_entity.id
_entity.type
_entity.pdbx_description
1 polymer ?
#
loop_
_entity_poly.entity_id
_entity_poly.type
_entity_poly.pdbx_seq_one_letter_code
_entity_poly.pdbx_strand_id
1 'polypeptide(L)'
;MTTKSISRRTFLLGMGASGLLAACGGGSGSNPASGSAASSSGPASPSGPQAGGGQSTAKTPLTLDLTHTDLPTGTAVYAYVIGETSLASGVTQYWVDSTGTPHVMSAADNTIAAKTFPGSSALPGSEAAALAETYPLAWADYSIPLTVGSSFVLDLSKLNATSIPGLGTGTAAFSGRIYLSVGVPKLPFTALSSSAYTAPVTVDGPGSLTLFDWIEFSFDSDGNFNGNTTQVDQFGFPLLLAGTPGGAQQGQYDSSRPAILDAVSKLPAAFYLPQSVPAPSAFPAGLAVNGSVTLRALSPKSISAQNQYSGSLLTYFDQTIENWYQTWTATPLSVTDLATGTYTGIVQSGAGLTFYAGSTASGTASFTVGGAGTPGISSYDVWQCANSLATGSDAAKNVQKMLAAAFNRGVMSNTLADATCKNDAATFYQIANPNTLVFNPWAQLFHRLSTNSLAYAFPYDDVCDQNPSIGLTATQSVTITLGKFFS
;
A
#
# COMPACT_ATOMS: atom_id res chain seq x y z
N MET A 1 -5.44 -11.06 -46.51
CA MET A 1 -4.72 -10.42 -45.40
C MET A 1 -5.37 -9.07 -45.15
N THR A 2 -6.30 -9.01 -44.22
CA THR A 2 -7.11 -7.83 -43.91
C THR A 2 -6.81 -7.43 -42.47
N THR A 3 -6.03 -6.37 -42.32
CA THR A 3 -5.74 -5.71 -41.05
C THR A 3 -7.00 -5.07 -40.50
N LYS A 4 -7.53 -5.58 -39.41
CA LYS A 4 -8.59 -4.92 -38.64
C LYS A 4 -7.96 -3.85 -37.77
N SER A 5 -8.24 -2.61 -38.12
CA SER A 5 -8.02 -1.42 -37.29
C SER A 5 -8.94 -1.49 -36.08
N ILE A 6 -8.37 -1.57 -34.88
CA ILE A 6 -9.10 -1.45 -33.61
C ILE A 6 -9.22 0.03 -33.28
N SER A 7 -10.45 0.49 -33.21
CA SER A 7 -10.87 1.86 -32.93
C SER A 7 -10.44 2.33 -31.52
N ARG A 8 -9.66 3.41 -31.48
CA ARG A 8 -9.32 4.19 -30.26
C ARG A 8 -10.51 5.07 -29.85
N ARG A 9 -11.56 4.52 -29.32
CA ARG A 9 -12.62 5.29 -28.65
C ARG A 9 -13.19 4.45 -27.51
N THR A 10 -12.93 4.90 -26.29
CA THR A 10 -13.66 4.70 -25.02
C THR A 10 -12.69 4.43 -23.86
N PHE A 11 -11.87 5.41 -23.48
CA PHE A 11 -11.10 5.32 -22.23
C PHE A 11 -10.96 6.67 -21.53
N LEU A 12 -12.04 7.47 -21.54
CA LEU A 12 -12.03 8.80 -20.91
C LEU A 12 -13.32 9.06 -20.12
N LEU A 13 -13.79 8.08 -19.33
CA LEU A 13 -14.87 8.32 -18.36
C LEU A 13 -14.77 7.28 -17.23
N GLY A 14 -14.27 7.70 -16.06
CA GLY A 14 -14.58 7.00 -14.82
C GLY A 14 -13.41 6.47 -14.00
N MET A 15 -12.36 7.25 -13.79
CA MET A 15 -11.53 7.08 -12.60
C MET A 15 -11.49 8.41 -11.86
N GLY A 16 -12.52 8.65 -11.07
CA GLY A 16 -12.46 9.61 -9.99
C GLY A 16 -11.37 9.13 -9.03
N ALA A 17 -10.38 9.99 -8.77
CA ALA A 17 -9.23 9.73 -7.90
C ALA A 17 -9.59 9.42 -6.43
N SER A 18 -10.85 9.37 -6.09
CA SER A 18 -11.36 9.09 -4.74
C SER A 18 -11.38 7.60 -4.33
N GLY A 19 -10.97 6.69 -5.21
CA GLY A 19 -11.08 5.24 -4.95
C GLY A 19 -9.77 4.54 -4.51
N LEU A 20 -8.61 5.17 -4.64
CA LEU A 20 -7.32 4.48 -4.43
C LEU A 20 -6.71 4.65 -3.03
N LEU A 21 -7.14 5.64 -2.26
CA LEU A 21 -6.68 5.83 -0.88
C LEU A 21 -7.61 5.21 0.18
N ALA A 22 -8.83 4.84 -0.21
CA ALA A 22 -9.78 4.19 0.71
C ALA A 22 -9.44 2.73 1.04
N ALA A 23 -8.44 2.13 0.39
CA ALA A 23 -7.98 0.78 0.70
C ALA A 23 -6.95 0.71 1.84
N CYS A 24 -6.35 1.85 2.20
CA CYS A 24 -5.49 1.98 3.38
C CYS A 24 -6.24 2.75 4.47
N GLY A 25 -7.39 2.26 4.86
CA GLY A 25 -8.06 2.70 6.06
C GLY A 25 -7.22 2.22 7.25
N GLY A 26 -6.29 3.10 7.70
CA GLY A 26 -5.66 2.92 8.99
C GLY A 26 -6.74 2.83 10.05
N GLY A 27 -7.12 1.63 10.42
CA GLY A 27 -7.82 1.40 11.65
C GLY A 27 -6.92 1.92 12.75
N SER A 28 -7.32 2.98 13.44
CA SER A 28 -6.71 3.41 14.69
C SER A 28 -6.89 2.30 15.72
N GLY A 29 -6.04 1.28 15.63
CA GLY A 29 -5.85 0.30 16.68
C GLY A 29 -5.06 0.97 17.79
N SER A 30 -5.75 1.53 18.78
CA SER A 30 -5.17 1.79 20.07
C SER A 30 -4.69 0.48 20.65
N ASN A 31 -3.38 0.25 20.66
CA ASN A 31 -2.76 -0.84 21.39
C ASN A 31 -3.11 -0.71 22.88
N PRO A 32 -3.77 -1.67 23.51
CA PRO A 32 -3.77 -1.76 24.94
C PRO A 32 -2.42 -2.31 25.39
N ALA A 33 -1.66 -1.50 26.09
CA ALA A 33 -0.49 -1.96 26.81
C ALA A 33 -0.89 -3.08 27.78
N SER A 34 -0.36 -4.27 27.59
CA SER A 34 -0.45 -5.38 28.53
C SER A 34 0.42 -5.08 29.76
N GLY A 35 -0.17 -4.54 30.79
CA GLY A 35 0.44 -4.40 32.11
C GLY A 35 -0.12 -5.44 33.06
N SER A 36 0.67 -6.42 33.43
CA SER A 36 0.38 -7.31 34.57
C SER A 36 0.37 -6.55 35.86
N ALA A 37 -0.68 -6.78 36.65
CA ALA A 37 -0.89 -6.24 37.97
C ALA A 37 0.08 -6.81 39.01
N ALA A 38 0.59 -5.95 39.87
CA ALA A 38 0.88 -6.28 41.24
C ALA A 38 0.55 -5.07 42.11
N SER A 39 -0.34 -5.31 43.03
CA SER A 39 -0.83 -4.37 44.05
C SER A 39 0.23 -4.05 45.09
N SER A 40 0.40 -2.77 45.43
CA SER A 40 0.74 -2.37 46.79
C SER A 40 0.30 -0.94 47.03
N SER A 41 -0.51 -0.78 48.05
CA SER A 41 -1.04 0.46 48.60
C SER A 41 0.04 1.24 49.35
N GLY A 42 0.18 2.53 49.06
CA GLY A 42 0.92 3.50 49.86
C GLY A 42 0.32 4.91 49.71
N PRO A 43 0.39 5.78 50.73
CA PRO A 43 -0.53 6.89 50.92
C PRO A 43 -0.25 8.12 50.08
N ALA A 44 -1.31 8.89 49.85
CA ALA A 44 -1.33 10.16 49.12
C ALA A 44 -0.47 11.23 49.80
N SER A 45 0.26 12.01 49.02
CA SER A 45 0.85 13.28 49.35
C SER A 45 0.41 14.39 48.39
N PRO A 46 0.37 15.65 48.81
CA PRO A 46 -0.52 16.66 48.27
C PRO A 46 -0.05 17.29 46.97
N SER A 47 -1.03 17.61 46.14
CA SER A 47 -0.92 18.32 44.86
C SER A 47 -0.30 19.71 45.02
N GLY A 48 0.89 19.89 44.44
CA GLY A 48 1.45 21.20 44.09
C GLY A 48 0.89 21.71 42.76
N PRO A 49 0.90 23.03 42.52
CA PRO A 49 0.34 23.59 41.29
C PRO A 49 1.10 23.11 40.06
N GLN A 50 0.38 22.48 39.15
CA GLN A 50 0.87 22.03 37.86
C GLN A 50 1.15 23.26 37.01
N ALA A 51 2.44 23.57 36.82
CA ALA A 51 2.87 24.53 35.81
C ALA A 51 2.41 24.01 34.46
N GLY A 52 1.71 24.86 33.71
CA GLY A 52 1.27 24.53 32.35
C GLY A 52 2.48 24.17 31.48
N GLY A 53 2.65 22.87 31.24
CA GLY A 53 3.61 22.37 30.27
C GLY A 53 3.13 22.79 28.91
N GLY A 54 3.85 23.70 28.25
CA GLY A 54 3.67 23.93 26.82
C GLY A 54 3.84 22.62 26.10
N GLN A 55 2.83 22.20 25.34
CA GLN A 55 2.91 21.03 24.49
C GLN A 55 4.13 21.19 23.56
N SER A 56 5.08 20.26 23.68
CA SER A 56 6.19 20.18 22.76
C SER A 56 5.61 19.90 21.38
N THR A 57 5.75 20.86 20.46
CA THR A 57 5.34 20.72 19.06
C THR A 57 6.38 19.96 18.22
N ALA A 58 7.35 19.32 18.86
CA ALA A 58 8.37 18.54 18.18
C ALA A 58 7.70 17.32 17.52
N LYS A 59 7.73 17.28 16.21
CA LYS A 59 7.21 16.20 15.37
C LYS A 59 8.32 15.23 15.03
N THR A 60 7.96 13.98 14.76
CA THR A 60 8.88 12.94 14.26
C THR A 60 9.65 13.43 13.03
N PRO A 61 10.99 13.59 13.07
CA PRO A 61 11.75 13.90 11.87
C PRO A 61 11.79 12.69 10.94
N LEU A 62 11.68 12.95 9.64
CA LEU A 62 11.81 11.95 8.59
C LEU A 62 13.18 12.05 7.93
N THR A 63 13.96 11.00 7.99
CA THR A 63 15.24 10.88 7.28
C THR A 63 15.07 10.01 6.04
N LEU A 64 15.45 10.55 4.88
CA LEU A 64 15.60 9.80 3.64
C LEU A 64 17.09 9.46 3.49
N ASP A 65 17.44 8.19 3.66
CA ASP A 65 18.83 7.74 3.74
C ASP A 65 19.26 7.02 2.45
N LEU A 66 20.22 7.62 1.74
CA LEU A 66 20.82 7.09 0.54
C LEU A 66 22.30 6.68 0.74
N THR A 67 22.73 6.54 1.97
CA THR A 67 24.14 6.15 2.27
C THR A 67 24.41 4.68 2.01
N HIS A 68 23.38 3.85 2.00
CA HIS A 68 23.45 2.39 1.86
C HIS A 68 23.20 1.89 0.44
N THR A 69 22.71 2.77 -0.45
CA THR A 69 22.56 2.40 -1.86
C THR A 69 23.91 2.34 -2.57
N ASP A 70 24.01 1.43 -3.54
CA ASP A 70 25.18 1.29 -4.41
C ASP A 70 25.01 2.00 -5.76
N LEU A 71 24.03 2.93 -5.85
CA LEU A 71 23.86 3.77 -7.03
C LEU A 71 25.11 4.64 -7.27
N PRO A 72 25.54 4.84 -8.53
CA PRO A 72 26.64 5.74 -8.86
C PRO A 72 26.40 7.16 -8.35
N THR A 73 27.44 7.80 -7.85
CA THR A 73 27.41 9.23 -7.49
C THR A 73 26.93 10.07 -8.68
N GLY A 74 26.02 11.01 -8.40
CA GLY A 74 25.40 11.83 -9.44
C GLY A 74 24.16 11.20 -10.09
N THR A 75 23.78 9.99 -9.72
CA THR A 75 22.48 9.45 -10.10
C THR A 75 21.37 10.34 -9.56
N ALA A 76 20.45 10.76 -10.44
CA ALA A 76 19.29 11.53 -10.05
C ALA A 76 18.35 10.66 -9.19
N VAL A 77 18.04 11.13 -7.99
CA VAL A 77 17.06 10.50 -7.10
C VAL A 77 16.15 11.60 -6.56
N TYR A 78 14.87 11.31 -6.52
CA TYR A 78 13.86 12.27 -6.06
C TYR A 78 12.89 11.62 -5.07
N ALA A 79 12.48 12.40 -4.07
CA ALA A 79 11.36 12.07 -3.21
C ALA A 79 10.15 12.95 -3.53
N TYR A 80 8.96 12.44 -3.24
CA TYR A 80 7.69 13.15 -3.36
C TYR A 80 6.84 12.78 -2.15
N VAL A 81 6.45 13.75 -1.35
CA VAL A 81 5.59 13.53 -0.17
C VAL A 81 4.21 14.05 -0.52
N ILE A 82 3.31 13.14 -0.78
CA ILE A 82 1.94 13.42 -1.21
C ILE A 82 0.99 12.85 -0.18
N GLY A 83 0.02 13.64 0.23
CA GLY A 83 -0.95 13.18 1.22
C GLY A 83 -2.26 13.94 1.18
N GLU A 84 -3.19 13.51 1.99
CA GLU A 84 -4.51 14.08 2.11
C GLU A 84 -5.00 14.14 3.54
N THR A 85 -5.97 14.99 3.78
CA THR A 85 -6.85 14.92 4.94
C THR A 85 -8.27 14.64 4.50
N SER A 86 -8.93 13.71 5.21
CA SER A 86 -10.34 13.38 4.98
C SER A 86 -11.16 13.86 6.17
N LEU A 87 -12.00 14.86 5.95
CA LEU A 87 -12.87 15.46 6.94
C LEU A 87 -14.35 15.29 6.52
N ALA A 88 -15.27 15.57 7.43
CA ALA A 88 -16.71 15.61 7.10
C ALA A 88 -17.03 16.63 5.99
N SER A 89 -16.19 17.66 5.82
CA SER A 89 -16.29 18.66 4.75
C SER A 89 -15.74 18.18 3.40
N GLY A 90 -15.07 17.05 3.34
CA GLY A 90 -14.46 16.48 2.14
C GLY A 90 -12.97 16.21 2.27
N VAL A 91 -12.37 15.76 1.17
CA VAL A 91 -10.94 15.47 1.05
C VAL A 91 -10.19 16.72 0.60
N THR A 92 -9.02 16.97 1.18
CA THR A 92 -8.07 17.98 0.70
C THR A 92 -6.73 17.30 0.43
N GLN A 93 -6.20 17.49 -0.79
CA GLN A 93 -4.93 16.93 -1.26
C GLN A 93 -3.80 17.91 -1.03
N TYR A 94 -2.65 17.41 -0.61
CA TYR A 94 -1.45 18.20 -0.31
C TYR A 94 -0.21 17.57 -0.94
N TRP A 95 0.77 18.41 -1.20
CA TRP A 95 2.16 18.02 -1.38
C TRP A 95 3.03 18.75 -0.35
N VAL A 96 4.17 18.15 0.02
CA VAL A 96 5.10 18.72 1.01
C VAL A 96 6.40 19.07 0.32
N ASP A 97 6.87 20.31 0.49
CA ASP A 97 8.11 20.76 -0.11
C ASP A 97 9.37 20.33 0.66
N SER A 98 10.55 20.63 0.14
CA SER A 98 11.83 20.26 0.75
C SER A 98 12.10 20.88 2.12
N THR A 99 11.30 21.86 2.54
CA THR A 99 11.37 22.48 3.87
C THR A 99 10.37 21.86 4.85
N GLY A 100 9.62 20.82 4.43
CA GLY A 100 8.57 20.20 5.24
C GLY A 100 7.25 20.98 5.25
N THR A 101 7.09 22.01 4.42
CA THR A 101 5.86 22.81 4.38
C THR A 101 4.81 22.10 3.51
N PRO A 102 3.60 21.83 4.04
CA PRO A 102 2.50 21.32 3.24
C PRO A 102 1.84 22.44 2.44
N HIS A 103 1.52 22.12 1.19
CA HIS A 103 0.80 22.98 0.25
C HIS A 103 -0.44 22.29 -0.26
N VAL A 104 -1.57 22.98 -0.28
CA VAL A 104 -2.79 22.45 -0.91
C VAL A 104 -2.57 22.37 -2.43
N MET A 105 -2.88 21.22 -3.02
CA MET A 105 -2.78 21.05 -4.47
C MET A 105 -3.73 21.97 -5.21
N SER A 106 -3.27 22.50 -6.33
CA SER A 106 -4.03 23.40 -7.19
C SER A 106 -3.73 23.14 -8.66
N ALA A 107 -4.69 23.30 -9.54
CA ALA A 107 -4.48 23.22 -10.98
C ALA A 107 -3.42 24.25 -11.47
N ALA A 108 -3.18 25.31 -10.71
CA ALA A 108 -2.13 26.29 -11.01
C ALA A 108 -0.71 25.74 -10.80
N ASP A 109 -0.55 24.64 -10.07
CA ASP A 109 0.76 24.00 -9.85
C ASP A 109 1.26 23.30 -11.13
N ASN A 110 0.37 22.97 -12.07
CA ASN A 110 0.68 22.27 -13.31
C ASN A 110 1.43 23.19 -14.31
N THR A 111 2.63 23.58 -13.95
CA THR A 111 3.44 24.56 -14.73
C THR A 111 4.22 23.91 -15.86
N ILE A 112 4.33 22.58 -15.90
CA ILE A 112 5.02 21.86 -16.96
C ILE A 112 4.00 21.43 -18.00
N ALA A 113 4.23 21.79 -19.26
CA ALA A 113 3.29 21.49 -20.33
C ALA A 113 3.13 19.98 -20.55
N ALA A 114 1.96 19.58 -21.05
CA ALA A 114 1.71 18.21 -21.47
C ALA A 114 2.77 17.72 -22.46
N LYS A 115 3.11 16.44 -22.41
CA LYS A 115 4.12 15.79 -23.25
C LYS A 115 5.53 16.38 -23.14
N THR A 116 5.82 17.05 -22.04
CA THR A 116 7.15 17.58 -21.73
C THR A 116 7.62 17.12 -20.35
N PHE A 117 8.94 17.02 -20.17
CA PHE A 117 9.55 16.74 -18.87
C PHE A 117 10.94 17.35 -18.77
N PRO A 118 11.40 17.74 -17.58
CA PRO A 118 12.73 18.30 -17.37
C PRO A 118 13.82 17.33 -17.83
N GLY A 119 14.81 17.83 -18.56
CA GLY A 119 15.90 17.01 -19.08
C GLY A 119 15.61 16.32 -20.42
N SER A 120 14.43 16.49 -21.00
CA SER A 120 14.07 15.87 -22.30
C SER A 120 15.02 16.24 -23.45
N SER A 121 15.62 17.44 -23.42
CA SER A 121 16.58 17.89 -24.42
C SER A 121 17.93 17.16 -24.41
N ALA A 122 18.23 16.46 -23.33
CA ALA A 122 19.45 15.64 -23.20
C ALA A 122 19.28 14.22 -23.77
N LEU A 123 18.06 13.83 -24.16
CA LEU A 123 17.74 12.50 -24.67
C LEU A 123 17.68 12.50 -26.21
N PRO A 124 17.99 11.37 -26.89
CA PRO A 124 17.70 11.19 -28.29
C PRO A 124 16.22 11.47 -28.60
N GLY A 125 15.94 12.09 -29.74
CA GLY A 125 14.58 12.55 -30.08
C GLY A 125 13.51 11.43 -30.05
N SER A 126 13.85 10.23 -30.48
CA SER A 126 12.94 9.07 -30.41
C SER A 126 12.64 8.62 -28.98
N GLU A 127 13.64 8.67 -28.11
CA GLU A 127 13.51 8.35 -26.70
C GLU A 127 12.69 9.42 -25.97
N ALA A 128 13.01 10.69 -26.19
CA ALA A 128 12.24 11.81 -25.65
C ALA A 128 10.77 11.76 -26.07
N ALA A 129 10.48 11.40 -27.32
CA ALA A 129 9.11 11.27 -27.82
C ALA A 129 8.35 10.11 -27.14
N ALA A 130 8.97 8.95 -26.95
CA ALA A 130 8.35 7.81 -26.27
C ALA A 130 8.03 8.14 -24.80
N LEU A 131 8.96 8.78 -24.11
CA LEU A 131 8.75 9.20 -22.72
C LEU A 131 7.68 10.30 -22.61
N ALA A 132 7.62 11.23 -23.57
CA ALA A 132 6.63 12.30 -23.58
C ALA A 132 5.18 11.80 -23.60
N GLU A 133 4.92 10.66 -24.24
CA GLU A 133 3.57 10.06 -24.26
C GLU A 133 3.09 9.61 -22.85
N THR A 134 4.01 9.39 -21.90
CA THR A 134 3.65 9.10 -20.51
C THR A 134 3.36 10.36 -19.67
N TYR A 135 3.33 11.53 -20.28
CA TYR A 135 2.96 12.83 -19.70
C TYR A 135 1.78 13.44 -20.46
N PRO A 136 0.61 12.78 -20.50
CA PRO A 136 -0.49 13.20 -21.38
C PRO A 136 -1.13 14.53 -20.96
N LEU A 137 -0.92 14.96 -19.73
CA LEU A 137 -1.48 16.20 -19.16
C LEU A 137 -0.37 17.16 -18.76
N ALA A 138 -0.69 18.43 -18.62
CA ALA A 138 0.17 19.37 -17.90
C ALA A 138 0.29 18.91 -16.45
N TRP A 139 1.48 19.08 -15.86
CA TRP A 139 1.76 18.50 -14.54
C TRP A 139 2.62 19.41 -13.66
N ALA A 140 2.64 19.09 -12.37
CA ALA A 140 3.40 19.78 -11.34
C ALA A 140 4.63 18.97 -10.95
N ASP A 141 5.76 19.65 -10.79
CA ASP A 141 6.99 19.05 -10.27
C ASP A 141 7.06 19.20 -8.75
N TYR A 142 6.55 18.23 -8.04
CA TYR A 142 6.59 18.16 -6.58
C TYR A 142 7.84 17.45 -6.03
N SER A 143 8.87 17.29 -6.83
CA SER A 143 10.07 16.54 -6.47
C SER A 143 10.96 17.28 -5.48
N ILE A 144 11.48 16.52 -4.51
CA ILE A 144 12.57 16.91 -3.62
C ILE A 144 13.84 16.20 -4.10
N PRO A 145 14.86 16.90 -4.62
CA PRO A 145 16.07 16.24 -5.07
C PRO A 145 16.88 15.68 -3.90
N LEU A 146 17.38 14.46 -4.07
CA LEU A 146 18.18 13.72 -3.08
C LEU A 146 19.58 13.47 -3.64
N THR A 147 20.59 13.38 -2.77
CA THR A 147 21.98 13.13 -3.14
C THR A 147 22.40 11.73 -2.74
N VAL A 148 22.81 10.90 -3.70
CA VAL A 148 23.35 9.56 -3.46
C VAL A 148 24.57 9.65 -2.54
N GLY A 149 24.65 8.75 -1.55
CA GLY A 149 25.70 8.72 -0.55
C GLY A 149 25.50 9.67 0.62
N SER A 150 24.32 10.32 0.70
CA SER A 150 23.98 11.21 1.83
C SER A 150 22.57 10.92 2.38
N SER A 151 22.27 11.52 3.51
CA SER A 151 20.92 11.52 4.09
C SER A 151 20.30 12.92 3.95
N PHE A 152 18.98 12.94 3.76
CA PHE A 152 18.17 14.17 3.74
C PHE A 152 17.15 14.12 4.85
N VAL A 153 17.10 15.15 5.70
CA VAL A 153 16.14 15.24 6.80
C VAL A 153 15.01 16.19 6.42
N LEU A 154 13.79 15.70 6.44
CA LEU A 154 12.58 16.46 6.24
C LEU A 154 11.98 16.84 7.58
N ASP A 155 11.82 18.13 7.84
CA ASP A 155 11.19 18.65 9.05
C ASP A 155 9.66 18.57 8.90
N LEU A 156 9.06 17.57 9.54
CA LEU A 156 7.61 17.39 9.56
C LEU A 156 6.90 18.20 10.66
N SER A 157 7.60 19.05 11.41
CA SER A 157 6.99 19.88 12.47
C SER A 157 5.91 20.85 11.94
N LYS A 158 5.98 21.16 10.63
CA LYS A 158 4.99 21.98 9.95
C LYS A 158 3.69 21.25 9.59
N LEU A 159 3.65 19.93 9.70
CA LEU A 159 2.43 19.14 9.54
C LEU A 159 1.60 19.23 10.82
N ASN A 160 0.87 20.30 10.99
CA ASN A 160 0.08 20.60 12.19
C ASN A 160 -1.25 21.26 11.82
N ALA A 161 -2.15 21.43 12.79
CA ALA A 161 -3.48 21.98 12.56
C ALA A 161 -3.49 23.43 12.00
N THR A 162 -2.40 24.18 12.15
CA THR A 162 -2.28 25.52 11.55
C THR A 162 -2.01 25.45 10.05
N SER A 163 -1.13 24.55 9.63
CA SER A 163 -0.75 24.38 8.21
C SER A 163 -1.72 23.46 7.46
N ILE A 164 -2.38 22.56 8.19
CA ILE A 164 -3.35 21.59 7.65
C ILE A 164 -4.65 21.74 8.44
N PRO A 165 -5.57 22.61 7.99
CA PRO A 165 -6.83 22.85 8.68
C PRO A 165 -7.63 21.56 8.88
N GLY A 166 -8.08 21.31 10.10
CA GLY A 166 -8.85 20.12 10.48
C GLY A 166 -8.01 18.92 10.93
N LEU A 167 -6.67 18.96 10.80
CA LEU A 167 -5.82 17.93 11.40
C LEU A 167 -6.02 17.92 12.93
N GLY A 168 -6.30 16.71 13.48
CA GLY A 168 -6.58 16.54 14.91
C GLY A 168 -8.05 16.78 15.29
N THR A 169 -8.93 17.04 14.34
CA THR A 169 -10.36 17.06 14.57
C THR A 169 -10.90 15.62 14.45
N GLY A 170 -11.34 15.04 15.55
CA GLY A 170 -11.76 13.64 15.56
C GLY A 170 -10.57 12.70 15.31
N THR A 171 -10.72 11.80 14.32
CA THR A 171 -9.69 10.84 13.90
C THR A 171 -8.91 11.33 12.67
N ALA A 172 -8.99 12.60 12.31
CA ALA A 172 -8.35 13.11 11.11
C ALA A 172 -6.82 13.01 11.21
N ALA A 173 -6.23 12.34 10.24
CA ALA A 173 -4.78 12.23 10.05
C ALA A 173 -4.40 12.77 8.68
N PHE A 174 -3.14 13.18 8.53
CA PHE A 174 -2.53 13.41 7.24
C PHE A 174 -1.99 12.07 6.73
N SER A 175 -2.61 11.52 5.71
CA SER A 175 -2.29 10.18 5.19
C SER A 175 -1.86 10.26 3.74
N GLY A 176 -0.92 9.39 3.32
CA GLY A 176 -0.47 9.42 1.94
C GLY A 176 0.68 8.49 1.63
N ARG A 177 1.49 8.92 0.65
CA ARG A 177 2.63 8.17 0.16
C ARG A 177 3.87 9.05 0.08
N ILE A 178 5.02 8.45 0.43
CA ILE A 178 6.33 9.00 0.12
C ILE A 178 6.87 8.18 -1.05
N TYR A 179 6.81 8.77 -2.24
CA TYR A 179 7.38 8.15 -3.43
C TYR A 179 8.87 8.45 -3.49
N LEU A 180 9.63 7.48 -4.00
CA LEU A 180 11.02 7.66 -4.40
C LEU A 180 11.13 7.29 -5.88
N SER A 181 11.88 8.06 -6.67
CA SER A 181 12.19 7.73 -8.06
C SER A 181 13.68 7.82 -8.33
N VAL A 182 14.17 6.97 -9.22
CA VAL A 182 15.58 6.85 -9.58
C VAL A 182 15.74 7.05 -11.08
N GLY A 183 16.70 7.92 -11.46
CA GLY A 183 16.94 8.29 -12.84
C GLY A 183 15.96 9.35 -13.34
N VAL A 184 15.83 9.40 -14.66
CA VAL A 184 14.86 10.24 -15.36
C VAL A 184 13.96 9.32 -16.20
N PRO A 185 12.72 9.71 -16.43
CA PRO A 185 12.05 10.97 -16.11
C PRO A 185 11.55 11.02 -14.65
N LYS A 186 11.22 12.22 -14.17
CA LYS A 186 10.56 12.42 -12.88
C LYS A 186 9.12 11.90 -12.89
N LEU A 187 8.55 11.68 -11.70
CA LEU A 187 7.13 11.34 -11.57
C LEU A 187 6.26 12.58 -11.82
N PRO A 188 5.27 12.50 -12.72
CA PRO A 188 4.30 13.56 -12.94
C PRO A 188 3.11 13.45 -11.99
N PHE A 189 2.76 14.57 -11.37
CA PHE A 189 1.51 14.70 -10.60
C PHE A 189 0.68 15.81 -11.28
N THR A 190 -0.55 15.51 -11.68
CA THR A 190 -1.43 16.53 -12.27
C THR A 190 -2.51 16.88 -11.27
N ALA A 191 -2.40 18.05 -10.65
CA ALA A 191 -3.44 18.56 -9.77
C ALA A 191 -4.67 18.99 -10.57
N LEU A 192 -5.83 18.44 -10.24
CA LEU A 192 -7.11 18.78 -10.88
C LEU A 192 -7.85 19.83 -10.07
N SER A 193 -7.78 19.71 -8.75
CA SER A 193 -8.36 20.65 -7.77
C SER A 193 -7.67 20.43 -6.41
N SER A 194 -8.13 21.16 -5.40
CA SER A 194 -7.72 20.91 -4.01
C SER A 194 -8.13 19.56 -3.45
N SER A 195 -9.02 18.84 -4.11
CA SER A 195 -9.55 17.55 -3.65
C SER A 195 -9.25 16.38 -4.59
N ALA A 196 -8.57 16.62 -5.70
CA ALA A 196 -8.30 15.58 -6.70
C ALA A 196 -7.02 15.86 -7.49
N TYR A 197 -6.28 14.79 -7.79
CA TYR A 197 -5.12 14.81 -8.68
C TYR A 197 -4.99 13.49 -9.44
N THR A 198 -4.27 13.51 -10.56
CA THR A 198 -3.86 12.29 -11.26
C THR A 198 -2.49 11.87 -10.72
N ALA A 199 -2.45 10.72 -10.08
CA ALA A 199 -1.23 10.12 -9.57
C ALA A 199 -0.43 9.41 -10.67
N PRO A 200 0.88 9.22 -10.52
CA PRO A 200 1.66 8.29 -11.34
C PRO A 200 1.08 6.88 -11.28
N VAL A 201 1.10 6.20 -12.42
CA VAL A 201 0.62 4.82 -12.55
C VAL A 201 1.76 3.88 -12.93
N THR A 202 1.56 2.60 -12.67
CA THR A 202 2.57 1.57 -12.92
C THR A 202 2.59 1.08 -14.36
N VAL A 203 1.49 1.24 -15.09
CA VAL A 203 1.31 0.73 -16.47
C VAL A 203 0.54 1.75 -17.31
N ASP A 204 0.99 1.93 -18.56
CA ASP A 204 0.30 2.64 -19.63
C ASP A 204 -0.29 4.02 -19.25
N GLY A 205 0.51 4.85 -18.61
CA GLY A 205 0.03 6.18 -18.22
C GLY A 205 1.12 7.04 -17.58
N PRO A 206 0.71 8.09 -16.87
CA PRO A 206 1.62 9.04 -16.26
C PRO A 206 2.67 8.36 -15.37
N GLY A 207 3.96 8.55 -15.69
CA GLY A 207 5.07 7.99 -14.92
C GLY A 207 5.34 6.50 -15.09
N SER A 208 4.63 5.80 -15.98
CA SER A 208 4.81 4.35 -16.19
C SER A 208 6.23 3.97 -16.63
N LEU A 209 6.97 4.86 -17.27
CA LEU A 209 8.37 4.68 -17.67
C LEU A 209 9.38 5.20 -16.62
N THR A 210 8.96 5.67 -15.47
CA THR A 210 9.82 6.06 -14.36
C THR A 210 10.10 4.87 -13.44
N LEU A 211 11.35 4.68 -13.03
CA LEU A 211 11.68 3.72 -11.97
C LEU A 211 11.32 4.34 -10.62
N PHE A 212 10.29 3.83 -9.96
CA PHE A 212 9.83 4.34 -8.67
C PHE A 212 9.22 3.25 -7.78
N ASP A 213 9.21 3.54 -6.50
CA ASP A 213 8.49 2.80 -5.48
C ASP A 213 8.06 3.77 -4.36
N TRP A 214 7.33 3.30 -3.34
CA TRP A 214 6.83 4.15 -2.28
C TRP A 214 6.67 3.40 -0.95
N ILE A 215 6.56 4.17 0.12
CA ILE A 215 5.98 3.77 1.38
C ILE A 215 4.62 4.45 1.57
N GLU A 216 3.78 3.86 2.37
CA GLU A 216 2.53 4.46 2.82
C GLU A 216 2.71 4.97 4.25
N PHE A 217 2.06 6.09 4.59
CA PHE A 217 2.17 6.67 5.91
C PHE A 217 0.91 7.41 6.33
N SER A 218 0.76 7.57 7.64
CA SER A 218 -0.14 8.53 8.24
C SER A 218 0.56 9.30 9.35
N PHE A 219 0.10 10.52 9.57
CA PHE A 219 0.64 11.45 10.56
C PHE A 219 -0.51 12.15 11.26
N ASP A 220 -0.60 12.00 12.57
CA ASP A 220 -1.67 12.62 13.34
C ASP A 220 -1.29 14.01 13.88
N SER A 221 -2.25 14.71 14.50
CA SER A 221 -2.04 16.04 15.08
C SER A 221 -1.03 16.05 16.24
N ASP A 222 -0.86 14.94 16.92
CA ASP A 222 0.06 14.81 18.04
C ASP A 222 1.51 14.55 17.58
N GLY A 223 1.70 14.36 16.27
CA GLY A 223 2.99 14.10 15.66
C GLY A 223 3.39 12.64 15.66
N ASN A 224 2.45 11.73 15.91
CA ASN A 224 2.71 10.32 15.79
C ASN A 224 2.72 9.92 14.31
N PHE A 225 3.68 9.08 13.94
CA PHE A 225 3.84 8.53 12.60
C PHE A 225 3.43 7.06 12.60
N ASN A 226 2.71 6.66 11.57
CA ASN A 226 2.51 5.26 11.23
C ASN A 226 2.84 5.07 9.75
N GLY A 227 3.59 4.03 9.41
CA GLY A 227 3.96 3.80 8.01
C GLY A 227 4.40 2.37 7.76
N ASN A 228 4.34 1.97 6.48
CA ASN A 228 4.71 0.64 6.03
C ASN A 228 5.35 0.67 4.65
N THR A 229 6.25 -0.28 4.40
CA THR A 229 6.64 -0.66 3.04
C THR A 229 5.54 -1.50 2.41
N THR A 230 5.35 -1.40 1.09
CA THR A 230 4.24 -2.07 0.40
C THR A 230 4.68 -2.70 -0.92
N GLN A 231 4.19 -3.90 -1.20
CA GLN A 231 4.33 -4.60 -2.46
C GLN A 231 2.96 -5.03 -3.03
N VAL A 232 1.91 -4.37 -2.57
CA VAL A 232 0.52 -4.64 -2.99
C VAL A 232 0.36 -4.45 -4.50
N ASP A 233 0.96 -3.41 -5.06
CA ASP A 233 0.83 -3.09 -6.48
C ASP A 233 2.04 -3.53 -7.30
N GLN A 234 3.25 -3.38 -6.75
CA GLN A 234 4.50 -3.61 -7.47
C GLN A 234 5.68 -3.83 -6.51
N PHE A 235 6.81 -4.22 -7.11
CA PHE A 235 8.15 -4.09 -6.54
C PHE A 235 9.04 -3.36 -7.53
N GLY A 236 9.52 -2.17 -7.19
CA GLY A 236 10.48 -1.39 -7.96
C GLY A 236 11.91 -1.57 -7.45
N PHE A 237 12.13 -1.33 -6.17
CA PHE A 237 13.42 -1.49 -5.49
C PHE A 237 13.26 -1.66 -3.96
N PRO A 238 14.30 -2.17 -3.27
CA PRO A 238 14.22 -2.41 -1.84
C PRO A 238 14.11 -1.08 -1.06
N LEU A 239 13.18 -1.04 -0.12
CA LEU A 239 13.01 0.02 0.86
C LEU A 239 13.03 -0.57 2.26
N LEU A 240 13.73 0.10 3.18
CA LEU A 240 13.69 -0.20 4.61
C LEU A 240 13.07 0.98 5.34
N LEU A 241 12.17 0.68 6.26
CA LEU A 241 11.56 1.63 7.16
C LEU A 241 11.99 1.31 8.59
N ALA A 242 12.59 2.28 9.29
CA ALA A 242 13.09 2.08 10.64
C ALA A 242 12.71 3.23 11.56
N GLY A 243 12.40 2.92 12.83
CA GLY A 243 12.18 3.90 13.88
C GLY A 243 13.38 4.00 14.82
N THR A 244 13.70 5.18 15.34
CA THR A 244 14.80 5.42 16.28
C THR A 244 14.33 6.26 17.46
N PRO A 245 14.73 5.97 18.74
CA PRO A 245 15.54 4.85 19.19
C PRO A 245 14.74 3.54 19.28
N GLY A 246 15.42 2.42 19.01
CA GLY A 246 14.91 1.07 19.32
C GLY A 246 13.70 0.59 18.52
N GLY A 247 13.36 1.25 17.41
CA GLY A 247 12.23 0.90 16.58
C GLY A 247 12.45 -0.37 15.73
N ALA A 248 11.35 -0.98 15.32
CA ALA A 248 11.38 -2.08 14.37
C ALA A 248 11.95 -1.63 13.02
N GLN A 249 12.66 -2.54 12.34
CA GLN A 249 13.07 -2.39 10.96
C GLN A 249 12.19 -3.27 10.09
N GLN A 250 11.69 -2.71 8.99
CA GLN A 250 10.78 -3.39 8.06
C GLN A 250 11.22 -3.15 6.62
N GLY A 251 10.97 -4.12 5.73
CA GLY A 251 11.30 -4.03 4.31
C GLY A 251 12.33 -5.08 3.87
N GLN A 252 12.87 -4.95 2.65
CA GLN A 252 13.78 -5.91 2.01
C GLN A 252 15.24 -5.44 2.02
N TYR A 253 15.69 -4.82 3.11
CA TYR A 253 16.98 -4.13 3.18
C TYR A 253 18.20 -5.01 2.87
N ASP A 254 18.22 -6.24 3.37
CA ASP A 254 19.38 -7.14 3.24
C ASP A 254 19.49 -7.79 1.85
N SER A 255 18.48 -7.60 0.99
CA SER A 255 18.45 -8.15 -0.36
C SER A 255 18.60 -7.04 -1.39
N SER A 256 19.49 -7.25 -2.36
CA SER A 256 19.64 -6.32 -3.48
C SER A 256 18.46 -6.42 -4.45
N ARG A 257 18.22 -5.36 -5.19
CA ARG A 257 17.17 -5.31 -6.22
C ARG A 257 17.24 -6.48 -7.23
N PRO A 258 18.41 -6.81 -7.82
CA PRO A 258 18.52 -7.96 -8.72
C PRO A 258 18.19 -9.28 -8.04
N ALA A 259 18.58 -9.48 -6.79
CA ALA A 259 18.29 -10.71 -6.05
C ALA A 259 16.76 -10.88 -5.82
N ILE A 260 16.05 -9.79 -5.51
CA ILE A 260 14.60 -9.82 -5.35
C ILE A 260 13.92 -10.05 -6.70
N LEU A 261 14.32 -9.35 -7.77
CA LEU A 261 13.76 -9.55 -9.11
C LEU A 261 14.02 -10.98 -9.63
N ASP A 262 15.18 -11.56 -9.35
CA ASP A 262 15.47 -12.96 -9.66
C ASP A 262 14.55 -13.91 -8.90
N ALA A 263 14.33 -13.67 -7.61
CA ALA A 263 13.39 -14.46 -6.81
C ALA A 263 11.94 -14.35 -7.33
N VAL A 264 11.50 -13.14 -7.69
CA VAL A 264 10.20 -12.89 -8.32
C VAL A 264 10.08 -13.62 -9.65
N SER A 265 11.13 -13.64 -10.47
CA SER A 265 11.13 -14.31 -11.78
C SER A 265 10.95 -15.83 -11.71
N LYS A 266 11.16 -16.42 -10.53
CA LYS A 266 10.96 -17.86 -10.27
C LYS A 266 9.53 -18.21 -9.86
N LEU A 267 8.68 -17.21 -9.64
CA LEU A 267 7.25 -17.44 -9.45
C LEU A 267 6.62 -17.97 -10.75
N PRO A 268 5.51 -18.72 -10.67
CA PRO A 268 4.76 -19.07 -11.88
C PRO A 268 4.36 -17.79 -12.65
N ALA A 269 4.47 -17.81 -13.96
CA ALA A 269 4.37 -16.62 -14.82
C ALA A 269 3.07 -15.81 -14.67
N ALA A 270 2.00 -16.42 -14.15
CA ALA A 270 0.75 -15.70 -13.88
C ALA A 270 0.84 -14.72 -12.70
N PHE A 271 1.82 -14.88 -11.79
CA PHE A 271 1.89 -14.14 -10.53
C PHE A 271 2.86 -12.96 -10.54
N TYR A 272 3.50 -12.69 -11.64
CA TYR A 272 4.30 -11.49 -11.79
C TYR A 272 4.34 -11.06 -13.25
N LEU A 273 4.49 -9.75 -13.48
CA LEU A 273 4.69 -9.18 -14.79
C LEU A 273 5.86 -8.18 -14.72
N PRO A 274 7.03 -8.51 -15.29
CA PRO A 274 8.14 -7.56 -15.37
C PRO A 274 7.80 -6.45 -16.34
N GLN A 275 7.92 -5.20 -15.90
CA GLN A 275 7.83 -4.01 -16.73
C GLN A 275 9.24 -3.65 -17.20
N SER A 276 9.64 -4.15 -18.36
CA SER A 276 10.96 -3.89 -18.94
C SER A 276 10.83 -2.96 -20.13
N VAL A 277 11.73 -1.98 -20.19
CA VAL A 277 11.79 -0.99 -21.27
C VAL A 277 13.21 -0.92 -21.81
N PRO A 278 13.43 -0.46 -23.08
CA PRO A 278 14.75 -0.09 -23.53
C PRO A 278 15.36 0.90 -22.55
N ALA A 279 16.62 0.68 -22.16
CA ALA A 279 17.25 1.52 -21.16
C ALA A 279 17.41 2.95 -21.70
N PRO A 280 16.81 3.96 -21.06
CA PRO A 280 17.05 5.34 -21.41
C PRO A 280 18.53 5.70 -21.25
N SER A 281 19.07 6.52 -22.14
CA SER A 281 20.48 6.92 -22.10
C SER A 281 20.87 7.64 -20.80
N ALA A 282 19.90 8.25 -20.12
CA ALA A 282 20.07 8.92 -18.83
C ALA A 282 19.83 8.03 -17.60
N PHE A 283 19.55 6.73 -17.81
CA PHE A 283 19.47 5.80 -16.68
C PHE A 283 20.86 5.50 -16.10
N PRO A 284 20.96 5.22 -14.80
CA PRO A 284 22.24 4.84 -14.17
C PRO A 284 22.87 3.66 -14.90
N ALA A 285 24.16 3.82 -15.22
CA ALA A 285 24.93 2.73 -15.82
C ALA A 285 24.89 1.49 -14.94
N GLY A 286 24.69 0.32 -15.53
CA GLY A 286 24.61 -0.96 -14.83
C GLY A 286 23.19 -1.40 -14.45
N LEU A 287 22.18 -0.53 -14.47
CA LEU A 287 20.78 -0.97 -14.27
C LEU A 287 20.19 -1.67 -15.51
N ALA A 288 20.80 -1.46 -16.67
CA ALA A 288 20.39 -2.12 -17.89
C ALA A 288 21.06 -3.48 -18.05
N VAL A 289 20.28 -4.48 -18.43
CA VAL A 289 20.75 -5.80 -18.84
C VAL A 289 20.36 -6.00 -20.32
N ASN A 290 21.34 -6.27 -21.17
CA ASN A 290 21.13 -6.42 -22.61
C ASN A 290 20.35 -5.24 -23.26
N GLY A 291 20.65 -4.03 -22.84
CA GLY A 291 20.02 -2.81 -23.38
C GLY A 291 18.61 -2.53 -22.89
N SER A 292 18.10 -3.31 -21.92
CA SER A 292 16.79 -3.10 -21.30
C SER A 292 16.92 -2.93 -19.79
N VAL A 293 16.03 -2.15 -19.21
CA VAL A 293 15.90 -2.04 -17.75
C VAL A 293 14.51 -2.54 -17.32
N THR A 294 14.48 -3.40 -16.32
CA THR A 294 13.24 -3.74 -15.64
C THR A 294 12.91 -2.64 -14.64
N LEU A 295 11.87 -1.86 -14.89
CA LEU A 295 11.47 -0.78 -13.99
C LEU A 295 10.85 -1.34 -12.71
N ARG A 296 10.04 -2.38 -12.83
CA ARG A 296 9.32 -3.03 -11.73
C ARG A 296 8.83 -4.41 -12.09
N ALA A 297 8.45 -5.17 -11.09
CA ALA A 297 7.58 -6.33 -11.24
C ALA A 297 6.20 -6.00 -10.70
N LEU A 298 5.16 -6.24 -11.49
CA LEU A 298 3.77 -6.05 -11.07
C LEU A 298 3.28 -7.24 -10.24
N SER A 299 2.51 -6.97 -9.21
CA SER A 299 1.87 -7.96 -8.36
C SER A 299 0.64 -8.61 -9.04
N PRO A 300 0.13 -9.73 -8.52
CA PRO A 300 -1.13 -10.32 -8.97
C PRO A 300 -2.32 -9.36 -8.90
N LYS A 301 -2.38 -8.46 -7.91
CA LYS A 301 -3.41 -7.41 -7.84
C LYS A 301 -3.33 -6.51 -9.08
N SER A 302 -2.16 -5.96 -9.38
CA SER A 302 -2.00 -5.07 -10.53
C SER A 302 -2.20 -5.78 -11.86
N ILE A 303 -1.77 -7.04 -11.96
CA ILE A 303 -1.99 -7.87 -13.15
C ILE A 303 -3.49 -8.14 -13.35
N SER A 304 -4.21 -8.53 -12.29
CA SER A 304 -5.64 -8.85 -12.38
C SER A 304 -6.50 -7.63 -12.69
N ALA A 305 -6.05 -6.41 -12.33
CA ALA A 305 -6.71 -5.16 -12.67
C ALA A 305 -6.61 -4.80 -14.17
N GLN A 306 -5.66 -5.40 -14.90
CA GLN A 306 -5.47 -5.15 -16.32
C GLN A 306 -6.33 -6.10 -17.15
N ASN A 307 -7.33 -5.57 -17.85
CA ASN A 307 -8.27 -6.35 -18.67
C ASN A 307 -7.62 -7.22 -19.77
N GLN A 308 -6.33 -7.04 -20.04
CA GLN A 308 -5.60 -7.81 -21.04
C GLN A 308 -5.12 -9.19 -20.54
N TYR A 309 -5.25 -9.45 -19.26
CA TYR A 309 -4.89 -10.75 -18.66
C TYR A 309 -6.17 -11.51 -18.27
N SER A 310 -6.95 -11.89 -19.28
CA SER A 310 -7.98 -12.92 -19.16
C SER A 310 -7.28 -14.26 -18.98
N GLY A 311 -6.83 -14.57 -17.81
CA GLY A 311 -6.02 -15.76 -17.62
C GLY A 311 -6.29 -16.42 -16.28
N SER A 312 -5.39 -17.30 -15.90
CA SER A 312 -5.49 -18.11 -14.70
C SER A 312 -5.66 -17.34 -13.40
N LEU A 313 -5.27 -16.05 -13.32
CA LEU A 313 -5.51 -15.24 -12.13
C LEU A 313 -7.00 -14.96 -11.89
N LEU A 314 -7.79 -14.75 -12.93
CA LEU A 314 -9.22 -14.45 -12.79
C LEU A 314 -10.06 -15.64 -12.31
N THR A 315 -9.49 -16.84 -12.34
CA THR A 315 -10.14 -18.07 -11.88
C THR A 315 -9.32 -18.83 -10.83
N TYR A 316 -8.23 -18.24 -10.36
CA TYR A 316 -7.25 -18.93 -9.53
C TYR A 316 -7.82 -19.42 -8.19
N PHE A 317 -8.65 -18.64 -7.55
CA PHE A 317 -9.28 -18.99 -6.28
C PHE A 317 -10.66 -19.66 -6.43
N ASP A 318 -11.22 -19.73 -7.63
CA ASP A 318 -12.62 -20.15 -7.82
C ASP A 318 -12.93 -21.51 -7.19
N GLN A 319 -12.07 -22.52 -7.40
CA GLN A 319 -12.25 -23.84 -6.82
C GLN A 319 -12.10 -23.81 -5.28
N THR A 320 -11.19 -22.99 -4.77
CA THR A 320 -11.00 -22.83 -3.31
C THR A 320 -12.22 -22.15 -2.69
N ILE A 321 -12.73 -21.09 -3.33
CA ILE A 321 -13.95 -20.39 -2.93
C ILE A 321 -15.13 -21.37 -2.89
N GLU A 322 -15.33 -22.16 -3.93
CA GLU A 322 -16.40 -23.15 -4.01
C GLU A 322 -16.27 -24.19 -2.89
N ASN A 323 -15.07 -24.73 -2.65
CA ASN A 323 -14.83 -25.70 -1.58
C ASN A 323 -15.15 -25.13 -0.19
N TRP A 324 -14.82 -23.85 0.05
CA TRP A 324 -15.14 -23.19 1.31
C TRP A 324 -16.64 -22.97 1.47
N TYR A 325 -17.33 -22.55 0.40
CA TYR A 325 -18.78 -22.43 0.41
C TYR A 325 -19.46 -23.75 0.74
N GLN A 326 -19.03 -24.84 0.13
CA GLN A 326 -19.56 -26.18 0.45
C GLN A 326 -19.34 -26.55 1.93
N THR A 327 -18.15 -26.25 2.46
CA THR A 327 -17.83 -26.47 3.88
C THR A 327 -18.79 -25.68 4.78
N TRP A 328 -18.99 -24.40 4.49
CA TRP A 328 -19.82 -23.52 5.33
C TRP A 328 -21.34 -23.70 5.12
N THR A 329 -21.75 -24.54 4.21
CA THR A 329 -23.14 -25.00 4.11
C THR A 329 -23.50 -25.90 5.29
N ALA A 330 -22.55 -26.72 5.77
CA ALA A 330 -22.74 -27.68 6.86
C ALA A 330 -22.14 -27.22 8.20
N THR A 331 -21.02 -26.51 8.15
CA THR A 331 -20.29 -26.07 9.34
C THR A 331 -20.18 -24.53 9.33
N PRO A 332 -20.79 -23.84 10.30
CA PRO A 332 -20.72 -22.38 10.35
C PRO A 332 -19.28 -21.86 10.48
N LEU A 333 -19.01 -20.74 9.79
CA LEU A 333 -17.79 -19.99 9.91
C LEU A 333 -17.89 -18.97 11.04
N SER A 334 -17.01 -19.01 12.02
CA SER A 334 -16.88 -17.98 13.05
C SER A 334 -15.79 -16.99 12.68
N VAL A 335 -16.13 -15.70 12.65
CA VAL A 335 -15.18 -14.60 12.40
C VAL A 335 -15.25 -13.64 13.57
N THR A 336 -14.11 -13.38 14.21
CA THR A 336 -14.01 -12.40 15.30
C THR A 336 -13.08 -11.28 14.91
N ASP A 337 -13.63 -10.09 14.79
CA ASP A 337 -12.91 -8.83 14.56
C ASP A 337 -12.83 -8.04 15.88
N LEU A 338 -11.67 -7.45 16.15
CA LEU A 338 -11.42 -6.73 17.42
C LEU A 338 -12.30 -5.49 17.60
N ALA A 339 -12.67 -4.83 16.50
CA ALA A 339 -13.44 -3.60 16.56
C ALA A 339 -14.95 -3.83 16.59
N THR A 340 -15.44 -4.88 15.93
CA THR A 340 -16.87 -5.08 15.69
C THR A 340 -17.45 -6.36 16.32
N GLY A 341 -16.57 -7.22 16.87
CA GLY A 341 -16.98 -8.42 17.61
C GLY A 341 -17.04 -9.69 16.77
N THR A 342 -17.76 -10.69 17.27
CA THR A 342 -17.89 -12.00 16.63
C THR A 342 -19.12 -12.09 15.75
N TYR A 343 -18.93 -12.68 14.56
CA TYR A 343 -19.99 -13.01 13.61
C TYR A 343 -19.90 -14.47 13.23
N THR A 344 -21.06 -15.11 13.10
CA THR A 344 -21.16 -16.50 12.65
C THR A 344 -21.86 -16.54 11.29
N GLY A 345 -21.16 -17.03 10.29
CA GLY A 345 -21.60 -17.12 8.90
C GLY A 345 -21.99 -18.54 8.52
N ILE A 346 -23.04 -18.69 7.74
CA ILE A 346 -23.43 -19.94 7.11
C ILE A 346 -23.89 -19.67 5.68
N VAL A 347 -23.55 -20.57 4.76
CA VAL A 347 -24.07 -20.48 3.39
C VAL A 347 -25.51 -20.93 3.34
N GLN A 348 -26.39 -20.02 2.94
CA GLN A 348 -27.81 -20.31 2.76
C GLN A 348 -28.14 -20.45 1.27
N SER A 349 -28.95 -21.45 0.95
CA SER A 349 -29.42 -21.69 -0.41
C SER A 349 -30.09 -20.42 -0.96
N GLY A 350 -29.59 -19.93 -2.09
CA GLY A 350 -30.12 -18.74 -2.77
C GLY A 350 -29.77 -17.39 -2.14
N ALA A 351 -29.04 -17.35 -1.01
CA ALA A 351 -28.74 -16.09 -0.32
C ALA A 351 -27.23 -15.80 -0.16
N GLY A 352 -26.35 -16.77 -0.40
CA GLY A 352 -24.91 -16.61 -0.21
C GLY A 352 -24.45 -16.83 1.25
N LEU A 353 -23.25 -16.38 1.60
CA LEU A 353 -22.69 -16.50 2.94
C LEU A 353 -23.29 -15.43 3.86
N THR A 354 -24.24 -15.82 4.70
CA THR A 354 -25.00 -14.93 5.56
C THR A 354 -24.44 -14.95 6.98
N PHE A 355 -24.13 -13.79 7.52
CA PHE A 355 -23.55 -13.58 8.85
C PHE A 355 -24.58 -13.09 9.88
N TYR A 356 -24.44 -13.59 11.08
CA TYR A 356 -25.23 -13.26 12.26
C TYR A 356 -24.30 -12.77 13.38
N ALA A 357 -24.68 -11.76 14.11
CA ALA A 357 -23.91 -11.29 15.25
C ALA A 357 -23.90 -12.35 16.38
N GLY A 358 -22.74 -12.57 16.98
CA GLY A 358 -22.52 -13.55 18.05
C GLY A 358 -22.06 -14.93 17.56
N SER A 359 -22.17 -15.93 18.43
CA SER A 359 -21.56 -17.23 18.25
C SER A 359 -22.50 -18.29 17.61
N THR A 360 -23.66 -17.88 17.13
CA THR A 360 -24.66 -18.77 16.50
C THR A 360 -25.16 -18.18 15.18
N ALA A 361 -25.31 -19.03 14.16
CA ALA A 361 -25.88 -18.66 12.87
C ALA A 361 -27.41 -18.65 12.92
N SER A 362 -28.01 -17.78 13.74
CA SER A 362 -29.46 -17.73 13.98
C SER A 362 -29.95 -16.32 14.30
N GLY A 363 -31.24 -16.09 14.17
CA GLY A 363 -31.86 -14.78 14.41
C GLY A 363 -31.90 -13.89 13.18
N THR A 364 -31.78 -12.58 13.39
CA THR A 364 -31.74 -11.60 12.28
C THR A 364 -30.37 -11.55 11.66
N ALA A 365 -30.27 -11.72 10.35
CA ALA A 365 -29.03 -11.60 9.61
C ALA A 365 -28.45 -10.17 9.71
N SER A 366 -27.16 -10.07 9.99
CA SER A 366 -26.46 -8.79 10.05
C SER A 366 -26.08 -8.29 8.65
N PHE A 367 -25.55 -9.18 7.82
CA PHE A 367 -25.18 -8.91 6.43
C PHE A 367 -24.91 -10.22 5.68
N THR A 368 -24.82 -10.13 4.35
CA THR A 368 -24.48 -11.25 3.48
C THR A 368 -23.26 -10.88 2.63
N VAL A 369 -22.34 -11.81 2.46
CA VAL A 369 -21.21 -11.69 1.55
C VAL A 369 -21.51 -12.47 0.28
N GLY A 370 -21.35 -11.84 -0.86
CA GLY A 370 -21.74 -12.39 -2.14
C GLY A 370 -23.22 -12.19 -2.47
N GLY A 371 -23.67 -12.72 -3.59
CA GLY A 371 -25.02 -12.54 -4.12
C GLY A 371 -25.88 -13.79 -3.98
N ALA A 372 -27.20 -13.61 -4.14
CA ALA A 372 -28.13 -14.73 -4.19
C ALA A 372 -27.81 -15.65 -5.38
N GLY A 373 -27.60 -16.93 -5.09
CA GLY A 373 -27.48 -17.99 -6.11
C GLY A 373 -26.08 -18.22 -6.70
N THR A 374 -25.07 -17.46 -6.27
CA THR A 374 -23.66 -17.71 -6.62
C THR A 374 -22.80 -17.52 -5.37
N PRO A 375 -21.58 -18.07 -5.33
CA PRO A 375 -20.62 -17.70 -4.27
C PRO A 375 -20.53 -16.19 -4.11
N GLY A 376 -20.69 -15.42 -5.19
CA GLY A 376 -20.67 -13.97 -5.18
C GLY A 376 -19.31 -13.39 -4.80
N ILE A 377 -18.31 -14.23 -4.54
CA ILE A 377 -16.91 -13.89 -4.42
C ILE A 377 -16.21 -14.49 -5.64
N SER A 378 -15.44 -13.69 -6.36
CA SER A 378 -14.62 -14.14 -7.47
C SER A 378 -13.13 -14.08 -7.11
N SER A 379 -12.29 -14.77 -7.88
CA SER A 379 -10.83 -14.61 -7.77
C SER A 379 -10.42 -13.15 -7.94
N TYR A 380 -11.09 -12.37 -8.79
CA TYR A 380 -10.83 -10.95 -8.93
C TYR A 380 -11.10 -10.18 -7.64
N ASP A 381 -12.22 -10.48 -6.93
CA ASP A 381 -12.54 -9.84 -5.65
C ASP A 381 -11.47 -10.13 -4.59
N VAL A 382 -10.93 -11.35 -4.59
CA VAL A 382 -9.85 -11.74 -3.69
C VAL A 382 -8.57 -10.95 -3.98
N TRP A 383 -8.17 -10.82 -5.26
CA TRP A 383 -6.97 -10.07 -5.64
C TRP A 383 -7.09 -8.58 -5.33
N GLN A 384 -8.26 -8.01 -5.59
CA GLN A 384 -8.50 -6.56 -5.45
C GLN A 384 -8.99 -6.17 -4.06
N CYS A 385 -9.46 -7.11 -3.25
CA CYS A 385 -10.29 -6.85 -2.06
C CYS A 385 -11.40 -5.83 -2.38
N ALA A 386 -12.16 -6.12 -3.41
CA ALA A 386 -13.16 -5.23 -3.98
C ALA A 386 -14.52 -5.92 -4.09
N ASN A 387 -15.51 -5.22 -4.62
CA ASN A 387 -16.86 -5.70 -4.87
C ASN A 387 -17.46 -6.42 -3.64
N SER A 388 -17.69 -7.73 -3.74
CA SER A 388 -18.28 -8.54 -2.66
C SER A 388 -17.43 -8.58 -1.37
N LEU A 389 -16.14 -8.22 -1.46
CA LEU A 389 -15.21 -8.15 -0.32
C LEU A 389 -14.92 -6.72 0.15
N ALA A 390 -15.72 -5.73 -0.26
CA ALA A 390 -15.54 -4.32 0.13
C ALA A 390 -16.85 -3.54 0.26
N THR A 391 -17.98 -4.21 0.56
CA THR A 391 -19.30 -3.57 0.56
C THR A 391 -20.02 -3.70 1.90
N GLY A 392 -20.96 -2.81 2.14
CA GLY A 392 -21.83 -2.84 3.30
C GLY A 392 -21.34 -2.01 4.48
N SER A 393 -21.74 -2.39 5.68
CA SER A 393 -21.36 -1.75 6.95
C SER A 393 -19.90 -2.00 7.29
N ASP A 394 -19.36 -1.27 8.26
CA ASP A 394 -17.99 -1.47 8.74
C ASP A 394 -17.78 -2.89 9.29
N ALA A 395 -18.78 -3.44 9.98
CA ALA A 395 -18.76 -4.83 10.41
C ALA A 395 -18.66 -5.82 9.23
N ALA A 396 -19.42 -5.57 8.16
CA ALA A 396 -19.34 -6.39 6.95
C ALA A 396 -17.96 -6.28 6.30
N LYS A 397 -17.42 -5.08 6.15
CA LYS A 397 -16.08 -4.84 5.58
C LYS A 397 -14.97 -5.48 6.42
N ASN A 398 -15.07 -5.44 7.74
CA ASN A 398 -14.10 -6.08 8.63
C ASN A 398 -14.07 -7.60 8.46
N VAL A 399 -15.24 -8.24 8.36
CA VAL A 399 -15.32 -9.67 8.05
C VAL A 399 -14.78 -9.96 6.64
N GLN A 400 -15.13 -9.13 5.65
CA GLN A 400 -14.71 -9.31 4.25
C GLN A 400 -13.18 -9.21 4.10
N LYS A 401 -12.52 -8.27 4.78
CA LYS A 401 -11.04 -8.18 4.76
C LYS A 401 -10.38 -9.41 5.37
N MET A 402 -10.96 -9.99 6.43
CA MET A 402 -10.44 -11.23 7.02
C MET A 402 -10.61 -12.43 6.08
N LEU A 403 -11.72 -12.50 5.35
CA LEU A 403 -11.90 -13.51 4.29
C LEU A 403 -10.88 -13.34 3.17
N ALA A 404 -10.68 -12.12 2.69
CA ALA A 404 -9.70 -11.82 1.66
C ALA A 404 -8.27 -12.23 2.07
N ALA A 405 -7.88 -11.92 3.31
CA ALA A 405 -6.59 -12.32 3.87
C ALA A 405 -6.47 -13.85 3.98
N ALA A 406 -7.53 -14.52 4.42
CA ALA A 406 -7.55 -15.99 4.53
C ALA A 406 -7.39 -16.68 3.17
N PHE A 407 -8.05 -16.19 2.10
CA PHE A 407 -7.86 -16.70 0.75
C PHE A 407 -6.43 -16.47 0.26
N ASN A 408 -5.89 -15.26 0.39
CA ASN A 408 -4.52 -14.96 -0.03
C ASN A 408 -3.48 -15.80 0.71
N ARG A 409 -3.71 -16.12 1.99
CA ARG A 409 -2.79 -16.92 2.81
C ARG A 409 -3.01 -18.43 2.71
N GLY A 410 -4.08 -18.86 2.04
CA GLY A 410 -4.44 -20.28 1.92
C GLY A 410 -4.88 -20.91 3.24
N VAL A 411 -5.44 -20.12 4.14
CA VAL A 411 -5.91 -20.60 5.47
C VAL A 411 -7.37 -21.00 5.36
N MET A 412 -7.63 -22.31 5.21
CA MET A 412 -8.98 -22.84 5.27
C MET A 412 -9.33 -23.19 6.73
N SER A 413 -10.16 -22.39 7.35
CA SER A 413 -10.59 -22.58 8.74
C SER A 413 -12.06 -22.19 8.89
N ASN A 414 -12.72 -22.85 9.83
CA ASN A 414 -14.05 -22.47 10.28
C ASN A 414 -14.03 -21.39 11.38
N THR A 415 -12.84 -20.94 11.76
CA THR A 415 -12.64 -19.88 12.75
C THR A 415 -11.55 -18.95 12.28
N LEU A 416 -11.90 -17.68 12.09
CA LEU A 416 -10.97 -16.59 11.78
C LEU A 416 -11.07 -15.58 12.93
N ALA A 417 -10.00 -15.34 13.65
CA ALA A 417 -10.00 -14.42 14.79
C ALA A 417 -8.79 -13.50 14.72
N ASP A 418 -9.01 -12.19 14.53
CA ASP A 418 -7.97 -11.19 14.37
C ASP A 418 -6.99 -11.17 15.57
N ALA A 419 -7.50 -11.31 16.79
CA ALA A 419 -6.67 -11.31 17.99
C ALA A 419 -5.69 -12.48 18.11
N THR A 420 -5.96 -13.60 17.46
CA THR A 420 -5.18 -14.84 17.62
C THR A 420 -4.54 -15.35 16.35
N CYS A 421 -5.02 -14.93 15.20
CA CYS A 421 -4.55 -15.48 13.92
C CYS A 421 -3.06 -15.16 13.62
N LYS A 422 -2.47 -14.15 14.25
CA LYS A 422 -1.02 -13.94 14.19
C LYS A 422 -0.20 -15.09 14.75
N ASN A 423 -0.77 -15.86 15.68
CA ASN A 423 -0.12 -17.03 16.24
C ASN A 423 -0.12 -18.21 15.25
N ASP A 424 -0.98 -18.15 14.25
CA ASP A 424 -1.14 -19.16 13.22
C ASP A 424 -0.30 -18.87 11.96
N ALA A 425 0.53 -17.83 11.98
CA ALA A 425 1.38 -17.40 10.84
C ALA A 425 2.24 -18.55 10.27
N ALA A 426 2.64 -19.51 11.10
CA ALA A 426 3.34 -20.71 10.65
C ALA A 426 2.51 -21.61 9.73
N THR A 427 1.18 -21.44 9.71
CA THR A 427 0.27 -22.19 8.83
C THR A 427 0.00 -21.47 7.52
N PHE A 428 0.37 -20.20 7.41
CA PHE A 428 0.16 -19.40 6.21
C PHE A 428 1.02 -19.93 5.07
N TYR A 429 0.47 -19.86 3.86
CA TYR A 429 1.15 -20.26 2.63
C TYR A 429 1.59 -21.73 2.63
N GLN A 430 0.93 -22.60 3.41
CA GLN A 430 1.18 -24.03 3.42
C GLN A 430 0.22 -24.74 2.46
N ILE A 431 0.75 -25.63 1.63
CA ILE A 431 -0.08 -26.50 0.79
C ILE A 431 -0.41 -27.75 1.61
N ALA A 432 -1.54 -27.74 2.30
CA ALA A 432 -2.01 -28.89 3.05
C ALA A 432 -2.55 -29.98 2.13
N ASN A 433 -3.19 -29.61 1.03
CA ASN A 433 -3.64 -30.49 -0.03
C ASN A 433 -3.46 -29.77 -1.38
N PRO A 434 -2.57 -30.24 -2.26
CA PRO A 434 -2.29 -29.56 -3.55
C PRO A 434 -3.52 -29.45 -4.46
N ASN A 435 -4.57 -30.23 -4.20
CA ASN A 435 -5.79 -30.21 -5.01
C ASN A 435 -6.88 -29.28 -4.45
N THR A 436 -6.73 -28.72 -3.25
CA THR A 436 -7.79 -27.99 -2.56
C THR A 436 -7.37 -26.66 -1.95
N LEU A 437 -6.09 -26.42 -1.77
CA LEU A 437 -5.59 -25.17 -1.21
C LEU A 437 -4.64 -24.48 -2.17
N VAL A 438 -4.98 -23.24 -2.47
CA VAL A 438 -4.10 -22.31 -3.19
C VAL A 438 -3.86 -21.10 -2.29
N PHE A 439 -2.78 -20.40 -2.49
CA PHE A 439 -2.42 -19.18 -1.80
C PHE A 439 -1.74 -18.20 -2.76
N ASN A 440 -1.53 -16.97 -2.33
CA ASN A 440 -0.83 -15.97 -3.08
C ASN A 440 0.70 -16.19 -3.01
N PRO A 441 1.36 -16.73 -4.06
CA PRO A 441 2.80 -17.01 -4.01
C PRO A 441 3.66 -15.74 -4.04
N TRP A 442 3.14 -14.62 -4.56
CA TRP A 442 3.77 -13.31 -4.45
C TRP A 442 3.87 -12.87 -2.99
N ALA A 443 2.77 -12.96 -2.24
CA ALA A 443 2.76 -12.63 -0.83
C ALA A 443 3.71 -13.54 -0.03
N GLN A 444 3.65 -14.86 -0.24
CA GLN A 444 4.60 -15.80 0.38
C GLN A 444 6.06 -15.38 0.15
N LEU A 445 6.39 -15.00 -1.08
CA LEU A 445 7.75 -14.60 -1.42
C LEU A 445 8.17 -13.34 -0.64
N PHE A 446 7.33 -12.29 -0.65
CA PHE A 446 7.68 -11.04 0.01
C PHE A 446 7.72 -11.15 1.53
N HIS A 447 6.83 -11.93 2.16
CA HIS A 447 6.95 -12.26 3.58
C HIS A 447 8.29 -12.93 3.89
N ARG A 448 8.73 -13.86 3.05
CA ARG A 448 10.00 -14.57 3.25
C ARG A 448 11.24 -13.69 3.01
N LEU A 449 11.17 -12.70 2.12
CA LEU A 449 12.27 -11.80 1.79
C LEU A 449 12.34 -10.58 2.73
N SER A 450 11.23 -10.24 3.37
CA SER A 450 11.14 -9.06 4.22
C SER A 450 11.75 -9.30 5.59
N THR A 451 12.32 -8.24 6.15
CA THR A 451 12.79 -8.20 7.54
C THR A 451 11.64 -8.62 8.47
N ASN A 452 11.93 -9.46 9.46
CA ASN A 452 10.97 -10.02 10.41
C ASN A 452 9.84 -10.86 9.76
N SER A 453 9.97 -11.23 8.49
CA SER A 453 8.95 -11.96 7.73
C SER A 453 7.58 -11.24 7.65
N LEU A 454 7.59 -9.92 7.77
CA LEU A 454 6.40 -9.08 7.63
C LEU A 454 6.41 -8.36 6.28
N ALA A 455 5.32 -8.43 5.54
CA ALA A 455 5.14 -7.77 4.25
C ALA A 455 3.72 -7.22 4.10
N TYR A 456 3.54 -6.25 3.20
CA TYR A 456 2.24 -5.77 2.76
C TYR A 456 2.14 -6.05 1.26
N ALA A 457 1.78 -7.30 0.91
CA ALA A 457 1.91 -7.83 -0.45
C ALA A 457 0.57 -8.13 -1.15
N PHE A 458 -0.54 -7.91 -0.47
CA PHE A 458 -1.91 -7.88 -1.02
C PHE A 458 -2.77 -6.93 -0.18
N PRO A 459 -3.90 -6.42 -0.70
CA PRO A 459 -4.80 -5.58 0.08
C PRO A 459 -5.27 -6.29 1.36
N TYR A 460 -5.21 -5.61 2.51
CA TYR A 460 -5.49 -6.15 3.86
C TYR A 460 -4.50 -7.22 4.36
N ASP A 461 -3.25 -7.19 3.90
CA ASP A 461 -2.19 -8.01 4.50
C ASP A 461 -1.78 -7.52 5.91
N ASP A 462 -2.43 -6.49 6.41
CA ASP A 462 -2.36 -6.02 7.80
C ASP A 462 -3.17 -6.89 8.78
N VAL A 463 -4.16 -7.62 8.30
CA VAL A 463 -4.91 -8.56 9.13
C VAL A 463 -3.96 -9.55 9.80
N CYS A 464 -4.16 -9.81 11.10
CA CYS A 464 -3.30 -10.68 11.90
C CYS A 464 -1.91 -10.12 12.20
N ASP A 465 -1.72 -8.81 12.20
CA ASP A 465 -0.44 -8.11 12.44
C ASP A 465 0.69 -8.61 11.49
N GLN A 466 0.37 -8.90 10.23
CA GLN A 466 1.33 -9.41 9.26
C GLN A 466 1.98 -8.31 8.40
N ASN A 467 1.55 -7.09 8.53
CA ASN A 467 2.12 -5.97 7.78
C ASN A 467 3.47 -5.49 8.37
N PRO A 468 4.30 -4.84 7.57
CA PRO A 468 5.57 -4.28 8.00
C PRO A 468 5.41 -2.86 8.58
N SER A 469 4.32 -2.57 9.27
CA SER A 469 4.06 -1.26 9.84
C SER A 469 4.96 -0.95 11.03
N ILE A 470 5.36 0.32 11.13
CA ILE A 470 5.95 0.87 12.34
C ILE A 470 5.08 2.03 12.83
N GLY A 471 4.82 2.05 14.14
CA GLY A 471 4.16 3.16 14.83
C GLY A 471 5.17 3.90 15.70
N LEU A 472 5.30 5.20 15.55
CA LEU A 472 6.27 6.04 16.26
C LEU A 472 5.56 7.23 16.91
N THR A 473 5.98 7.57 18.12
CA THR A 473 5.54 8.80 18.80
C THR A 473 6.35 10.02 18.32
N ALA A 474 5.86 11.21 18.59
CA ALA A 474 6.49 12.48 18.21
C ALA A 474 7.95 12.66 18.70
N THR A 475 8.39 11.90 19.71
CA THR A 475 9.75 11.95 20.25
C THR A 475 10.73 11.01 19.54
N GLN A 476 10.24 10.20 18.60
CA GLN A 476 11.03 9.26 17.82
C GLN A 476 11.27 9.83 16.42
N SER A 477 12.22 9.27 15.69
CA SER A 477 12.49 9.59 14.29
C SER A 477 12.24 8.39 13.39
N VAL A 478 11.84 8.65 12.17
CA VAL A 478 11.68 7.63 11.13
C VAL A 478 12.77 7.78 10.08
N THR A 479 13.33 6.66 9.64
CA THR A 479 14.29 6.62 8.53
C THR A 479 13.75 5.70 7.45
N ILE A 480 13.73 6.21 6.22
CA ILE A 480 13.50 5.43 5.00
C ILE A 480 14.84 5.27 4.31
N THR A 481 15.33 4.05 4.23
CA THR A 481 16.59 3.73 3.57
C THR A 481 16.34 3.16 2.19
N LEU A 482 17.00 3.74 1.19
CA LEU A 482 17.05 3.20 -0.17
C LEU A 482 18.09 2.08 -0.21
N GLY A 483 17.65 0.87 -0.57
CA GLY A 483 18.50 -0.31 -0.60
C GLY A 483 19.42 -0.39 -1.82
N LYS A 484 20.05 -1.56 -2.00
CA LYS A 484 21.03 -1.80 -3.07
C LYS A 484 20.38 -2.08 -4.41
N PHE A 485 20.96 -1.54 -5.47
CA PHE A 485 20.52 -1.67 -6.86
C PHE A 485 21.32 -2.69 -7.67
N PHE A 486 22.49 -3.08 -7.23
CA PHE A 486 23.37 -3.96 -8.03
C PHE A 486 23.69 -5.29 -7.34
N SER A 487 24.22 -5.32 -6.13
CA SER A 487 24.66 -6.59 -5.49
C SER A 487 24.75 -6.49 -3.96
#